data_491a40ed40a9c9e6a9612c20de65b7ab
#
_entry.id   491a40ed40a9c9e6a9612c20de65b7ab
#
_cell.length_a   1.000
_cell.length_b   1.000
_cell.length_c   1.000
_cell.angle_alpha   90.00
_cell.angle_beta   90.00
_cell.angle_gamma   90.00
#
_symmetry.space_group_name_H-M   'P 1'
#
loop_
_entity.id
_entity.type
_entity.pdbx_description
1 polymer ?
#
loop_
_entity_poly.entity_id
_entity_poly.type
_entity_poly.pdbx_seq_one_letter_code
_entity_poly.pdbx_strand_id
1 'polypeptide(L)'
;MMSTADKAAMLTSLHTPGTPLIVVNIWDAVTARIVAETKGVTALATASHAVSFAHGVPDNEGLTVQQALEAARIITGAVRIPVSVDFEKGYAADAAGVRDNVARLIEAGAAGLNIEDSLQAASGPLRDLESSVARIAAARAAADAAGVPLAINARVDALVSNPADWAGAMERANRYLDAGATSIFMLRLPTEGLVERAIRDIHGPVSVISNPTSVSLKKLAELGIARVSFGPGVLGLTLAHLKKAAITLTALGDYPEELGFEY
;
A
#
# COMPACT_ATOMS: atom_id res chain seq x y z
N MET A 1 -17.12 -8.07 -16.90
CA MET A 1 -16.32 -7.48 -15.82
C MET A 1 -14.93 -8.14 -15.87
N MET A 2 -13.87 -7.38 -15.62
CA MET A 2 -12.51 -7.95 -15.47
C MET A 2 -12.49 -8.91 -14.29
N SER A 3 -11.86 -10.08 -14.46
CA SER A 3 -11.62 -11.02 -13.37
C SER A 3 -10.57 -10.47 -12.38
N THR A 4 -10.44 -11.06 -11.18
CA THR A 4 -9.37 -10.72 -10.25
C THR A 4 -7.99 -10.96 -10.89
N ALA A 5 -7.84 -12.02 -11.67
CA ALA A 5 -6.59 -12.33 -12.40
C ALA A 5 -6.24 -11.23 -13.44
N ASP A 6 -7.22 -10.74 -14.22
CA ASP A 6 -6.99 -9.66 -15.18
C ASP A 6 -6.59 -8.36 -14.47
N LYS A 7 -7.27 -8.02 -13.36
CA LYS A 7 -6.93 -6.85 -12.54
C LYS A 7 -5.52 -6.98 -11.94
N ALA A 8 -5.14 -8.15 -11.48
CA ALA A 8 -3.81 -8.41 -10.92
C ALA A 8 -2.71 -8.32 -11.99
N ALA A 9 -2.94 -8.88 -13.18
CA ALA A 9 -2.03 -8.76 -14.31
C ALA A 9 -1.84 -7.28 -14.73
N MET A 10 -2.95 -6.53 -14.80
CA MET A 10 -2.91 -5.09 -15.06
C MET A 10 -2.10 -4.35 -13.98
N LEU A 11 -2.38 -4.59 -12.70
CA LEU A 11 -1.66 -3.93 -11.60
C LEU A 11 -0.16 -4.23 -11.64
N THR A 12 0.21 -5.48 -11.89
CA THR A 12 1.61 -5.90 -12.03
C THR A 12 2.30 -5.14 -13.16
N SER A 13 1.67 -5.01 -14.33
CA SER A 13 2.23 -4.30 -15.48
C SER A 13 2.41 -2.79 -15.26
N LEU A 14 1.67 -2.20 -14.32
CA LEU A 14 1.78 -0.77 -13.97
C LEU A 14 3.02 -0.43 -13.11
N HIS A 15 3.72 -1.42 -12.55
CA HIS A 15 4.96 -1.19 -11.78
C HIS A 15 6.16 -0.99 -12.71
N THR A 16 6.15 0.08 -13.50
CA THR A 16 7.17 0.37 -14.52
C THR A 16 8.15 1.44 -14.02
N PRO A 17 9.45 1.14 -13.86
CA PRO A 17 10.45 2.13 -13.50
C PRO A 17 10.44 3.35 -14.42
N GLY A 18 10.47 4.55 -13.85
CA GLY A 18 10.46 5.82 -14.61
C GLY A 18 9.06 6.30 -15.05
N THR A 19 8.06 5.44 -14.98
CA THR A 19 6.65 5.81 -15.21
C THR A 19 5.84 5.34 -14.01
N PRO A 20 5.96 6.02 -12.86
CA PRO A 20 5.46 5.51 -11.60
C PRO A 20 3.94 5.43 -11.59
N LEU A 21 3.42 4.29 -11.13
CA LEU A 21 2.04 4.16 -10.74
C LEU A 21 1.77 5.06 -9.53
N ILE A 22 0.96 6.09 -9.70
CA ILE A 22 0.51 6.93 -8.61
C ILE A 22 -0.78 6.35 -8.03
N VAL A 23 -0.73 5.85 -6.80
CA VAL A 23 -1.90 5.30 -6.11
C VAL A 23 -2.35 6.23 -4.99
N VAL A 24 -3.49 6.87 -5.20
CA VAL A 24 -4.16 7.62 -4.15
C VAL A 24 -4.76 6.62 -3.17
N ASN A 25 -4.41 6.75 -1.89
CA ASN A 25 -4.88 5.82 -0.88
C ASN A 25 -6.33 6.08 -0.50
N ILE A 26 -7.08 4.99 -0.41
CA ILE A 26 -8.51 4.97 -0.08
C ILE A 26 -8.74 4.04 1.12
N TRP A 27 -9.91 4.13 1.78
CA TRP A 27 -10.19 3.35 3.00
C TRP A 27 -11.61 2.80 3.11
N ASP A 28 -12.50 3.20 2.17
CA ASP A 28 -13.88 2.73 2.10
C ASP A 28 -14.40 2.73 0.65
N ALA A 29 -15.64 2.28 0.47
CA ALA A 29 -16.27 2.21 -0.84
C ALA A 29 -16.52 3.58 -1.46
N VAL A 30 -16.79 4.61 -0.66
CA VAL A 30 -17.09 5.97 -1.16
C VAL A 30 -15.82 6.59 -1.70
N THR A 31 -14.75 6.61 -0.92
CA THR A 31 -13.45 7.13 -1.36
C THR A 31 -12.90 6.35 -2.55
N ALA A 32 -13.11 5.01 -2.58
CA ALA A 32 -12.71 4.20 -3.72
C ALA A 32 -13.41 4.62 -5.03
N ARG A 33 -14.73 4.87 -5.00
CA ARG A 33 -15.49 5.33 -6.18
C ARG A 33 -15.01 6.70 -6.65
N ILE A 34 -14.94 7.68 -5.73
CA ILE A 34 -14.52 9.06 -6.04
C ILE A 34 -13.14 9.06 -6.71
N VAL A 35 -12.19 8.34 -6.14
CA VAL A 35 -10.82 8.30 -6.68
C VAL A 35 -10.78 7.53 -7.99
N ALA A 36 -11.52 6.40 -8.12
CA ALA A 36 -11.54 5.60 -9.34
C ALA A 36 -12.13 6.36 -10.56
N GLU A 37 -13.05 7.29 -10.34
CA GLU A 37 -13.67 8.12 -11.39
C GLU A 37 -12.78 9.31 -11.78
N THR A 38 -11.72 9.59 -11.02
CA THR A 38 -10.80 10.69 -11.31
C THR A 38 -9.96 10.35 -12.55
N LYS A 39 -9.93 11.28 -13.50
CA LYS A 39 -9.16 11.12 -14.75
C LYS A 39 -7.69 10.83 -14.48
N GLY A 40 -7.17 9.77 -15.08
CA GLY A 40 -5.77 9.34 -14.96
C GLY A 40 -5.52 8.32 -13.85
N VAL A 41 -6.50 8.00 -13.03
CA VAL A 41 -6.39 6.93 -12.05
C VAL A 41 -6.60 5.58 -12.75
N THR A 42 -5.60 4.69 -12.63
CA THR A 42 -5.60 3.35 -13.25
C THR A 42 -5.66 2.22 -12.25
N ALA A 43 -5.29 2.48 -10.99
CA ALA A 43 -5.37 1.55 -9.87
C ALA A 43 -5.48 2.30 -8.55
N LEU A 44 -5.95 1.62 -7.51
CA LEU A 44 -6.08 2.15 -6.16
C LEU A 44 -5.22 1.36 -5.18
N ALA A 45 -4.91 1.97 -4.04
CA ALA A 45 -4.37 1.25 -2.88
C ALA A 45 -5.11 1.65 -1.61
N THR A 46 -5.34 0.71 -0.70
CA THR A 46 -5.76 1.05 0.66
C THR A 46 -4.57 1.54 1.49
N ALA A 47 -4.86 2.15 2.63
CA ALA A 47 -3.88 2.39 3.69
C ALA A 47 -4.45 1.78 4.98
N SER A 48 -3.73 0.84 5.59
CA SER A 48 -4.13 0.15 6.82
C SER A 48 -4.52 1.12 7.93
N HIS A 49 -3.70 2.15 8.14
CA HIS A 49 -3.98 3.21 9.11
C HIS A 49 -5.33 3.89 8.86
N ALA A 50 -5.66 4.21 7.60
CA ALA A 50 -6.91 4.89 7.26
C ALA A 50 -8.12 3.96 7.42
N VAL A 51 -7.98 2.69 7.02
CA VAL A 51 -9.02 1.66 7.19
C VAL A 51 -9.28 1.42 8.69
N SER A 52 -8.23 1.20 9.48
CA SER A 52 -8.33 1.00 10.93
C SER A 52 -8.96 2.20 11.64
N PHE A 53 -8.53 3.42 11.27
CA PHE A 53 -9.07 4.66 11.82
C PHE A 53 -10.57 4.82 11.51
N ALA A 54 -11.01 4.51 10.29
CA ALA A 54 -12.42 4.54 9.91
C ALA A 54 -13.27 3.51 10.67
N HIS A 55 -12.65 2.43 11.17
CA HIS A 55 -13.29 1.42 12.03
C HIS A 55 -13.16 1.71 13.53
N GLY A 56 -12.52 2.81 13.92
CA GLY A 56 -12.36 3.22 15.32
C GLY A 56 -11.38 2.34 16.12
N VAL A 57 -10.42 1.68 15.43
CA VAL A 57 -9.40 0.83 16.05
C VAL A 57 -7.99 1.34 15.73
N PRO A 58 -6.97 0.99 16.52
CA PRO A 58 -5.59 1.34 16.19
C PRO A 58 -5.10 0.60 14.93
N ASP A 59 -4.09 1.15 14.26
CA ASP A 59 -3.31 0.50 13.21
C ASP A 59 -2.49 -0.69 13.78
N ASN A 60 -1.70 -1.36 12.96
CA ASN A 60 -0.86 -2.51 13.34
C ASN A 60 -1.66 -3.77 13.71
N GLU A 61 -2.53 -4.18 12.80
CA GLU A 61 -3.43 -5.32 12.97
C GLU A 61 -4.41 -5.14 14.14
N GLY A 62 -4.86 -3.90 14.36
CA GLY A 62 -5.96 -3.61 15.29
C GLY A 62 -7.32 -4.13 14.82
N LEU A 63 -7.51 -4.31 13.51
CA LEU A 63 -8.60 -5.09 12.94
C LEU A 63 -8.30 -6.59 13.09
N THR A 64 -9.34 -7.39 13.25
CA THR A 64 -9.21 -8.83 13.02
C THR A 64 -9.03 -9.11 11.54
N VAL A 65 -8.43 -10.26 11.18
CA VAL A 65 -8.30 -10.66 9.77
C VAL A 65 -9.65 -10.68 9.04
N GLN A 66 -10.73 -11.09 9.73
CA GLN A 66 -12.06 -11.11 9.14
C GLN A 66 -12.57 -9.70 8.80
N GLN A 67 -12.34 -8.73 9.68
CA GLN A 67 -12.70 -7.32 9.42
C GLN A 67 -11.86 -6.72 8.29
N ALA A 68 -10.56 -6.99 8.24
CA ALA A 68 -9.67 -6.55 7.17
C ALA A 68 -10.09 -7.12 5.79
N LEU A 69 -10.43 -8.41 5.75
CA LEU A 69 -10.93 -9.07 4.53
C LEU A 69 -12.29 -8.53 4.09
N GLU A 70 -13.18 -8.24 5.02
CA GLU A 70 -14.49 -7.65 4.70
C GLU A 70 -14.35 -6.22 4.18
N ALA A 71 -13.50 -5.40 4.79
CA ALA A 71 -13.17 -4.07 4.27
C ALA A 71 -12.59 -4.16 2.84
N ALA A 72 -11.65 -5.08 2.60
CA ALA A 72 -11.10 -5.32 1.28
C ALA A 72 -12.19 -5.71 0.27
N ARG A 73 -13.10 -6.64 0.62
CA ARG A 73 -14.20 -7.09 -0.24
C ARG A 73 -15.16 -5.94 -0.59
N ILE A 74 -15.51 -5.10 0.37
CA ILE A 74 -16.38 -3.93 0.16
C ILE A 74 -15.71 -2.95 -0.82
N ILE A 75 -14.43 -2.64 -0.61
CA ILE A 75 -13.68 -1.69 -1.44
C ILE A 75 -13.50 -2.23 -2.86
N THR A 76 -13.03 -3.47 -3.02
CA THR A 76 -12.79 -4.09 -4.34
C THR A 76 -14.07 -4.26 -5.14
N GLY A 77 -15.20 -4.57 -4.45
CA GLY A 77 -16.52 -4.68 -5.05
C GLY A 77 -17.12 -3.34 -5.49
N ALA A 78 -16.65 -2.22 -4.94
CA ALA A 78 -17.14 -0.89 -5.28
C ALA A 78 -16.60 -0.34 -6.61
N VAL A 79 -15.49 -0.92 -7.15
CA VAL A 79 -14.76 -0.37 -8.31
C VAL A 79 -14.42 -1.44 -9.36
N ARG A 80 -14.19 -1.00 -10.59
CA ARG A 80 -13.82 -1.88 -11.71
C ARG A 80 -12.31 -1.98 -11.94
N ILE A 81 -11.55 -1.00 -11.47
CA ILE A 81 -10.09 -0.95 -11.61
C ILE A 81 -9.40 -1.78 -10.52
N PRO A 82 -8.11 -2.15 -10.69
CA PRO A 82 -7.35 -2.90 -9.69
C PRO A 82 -7.24 -2.17 -8.34
N VAL A 83 -7.30 -2.94 -7.25
CA VAL A 83 -7.04 -2.46 -5.89
C VAL A 83 -5.91 -3.27 -5.27
N SER A 84 -4.87 -2.57 -4.80
CA SER A 84 -3.81 -3.10 -3.93
C SER A 84 -4.22 -2.90 -2.48
N VAL A 85 -4.28 -3.96 -1.68
CA VAL A 85 -4.68 -3.87 -0.28
C VAL A 85 -3.45 -3.79 0.62
N ASP A 86 -3.42 -2.82 1.53
CA ASP A 86 -2.41 -2.78 2.59
C ASP A 86 -2.79 -3.82 3.65
N PHE A 87 -2.12 -4.99 3.57
CA PHE A 87 -2.44 -6.18 4.36
C PHE A 87 -1.50 -6.36 5.55
N GLU A 88 -0.87 -5.26 5.96
CA GLU A 88 0.00 -5.13 7.12
C GLU A 88 1.03 -6.28 7.23
N LYS A 89 1.00 -7.05 8.30
CA LYS A 89 1.90 -8.21 8.50
C LYS A 89 1.30 -9.54 8.02
N GLY A 90 0.13 -9.49 7.37
CA GLY A 90 -0.57 -10.67 6.84
C GLY A 90 -1.50 -11.35 7.84
N TYR A 91 -1.75 -10.74 9.01
CA TYR A 91 -2.70 -11.20 10.04
C TYR A 91 -2.49 -12.65 10.46
N ALA A 92 -1.25 -13.10 10.56
CA ALA A 92 -0.92 -14.48 10.89
C ALA A 92 0.38 -14.59 11.71
N ALA A 93 0.47 -15.64 12.52
CA ALA A 93 1.68 -15.91 13.32
C ALA A 93 2.84 -16.41 12.43
N ASP A 94 2.55 -17.19 11.40
CA ASP A 94 3.53 -17.85 10.54
C ASP A 94 3.22 -17.73 9.04
N ALA A 95 4.09 -18.29 8.21
CA ALA A 95 3.96 -18.25 6.75
C ALA A 95 2.75 -19.07 6.24
N ALA A 96 2.37 -20.15 6.92
CA ALA A 96 1.21 -20.94 6.52
C ALA A 96 -0.08 -20.15 6.68
N GLY A 97 -0.24 -19.47 7.82
CA GLY A 97 -1.36 -18.58 8.05
C GLY A 97 -1.39 -17.38 7.10
N VAL A 98 -0.22 -16.83 6.70
CA VAL A 98 -0.15 -15.80 5.65
C VAL A 98 -0.69 -16.34 4.34
N ARG A 99 -0.27 -17.55 3.93
CA ARG A 99 -0.77 -18.19 2.71
C ARG A 99 -2.29 -18.29 2.69
N ASP A 100 -2.86 -18.79 3.78
CA ASP A 100 -4.30 -18.98 3.90
C ASP A 100 -5.05 -17.64 3.88
N ASN A 101 -4.53 -16.61 4.58
CA ASN A 101 -5.13 -15.28 4.60
C ASN A 101 -5.01 -14.57 3.24
N VAL A 102 -3.89 -14.72 2.52
CA VAL A 102 -3.72 -14.17 1.16
C VAL A 102 -4.65 -14.86 0.16
N ALA A 103 -4.89 -16.16 0.26
CA ALA A 103 -5.89 -16.84 -0.55
C ALA A 103 -7.29 -16.21 -0.36
N ARG A 104 -7.70 -15.97 0.88
CA ARG A 104 -8.97 -15.28 1.21
C ARG A 104 -9.00 -13.83 0.73
N LEU A 105 -7.85 -13.13 0.75
CA LEU A 105 -7.74 -11.77 0.24
C LEU A 105 -7.93 -11.72 -1.29
N ILE A 106 -7.41 -12.71 -2.02
CA ILE A 106 -7.65 -12.87 -3.45
C ILE A 106 -9.14 -13.13 -3.73
N GLU A 107 -9.79 -13.98 -2.95
CA GLU A 107 -11.24 -14.21 -3.02
C GLU A 107 -12.05 -12.94 -2.74
N ALA A 108 -11.55 -12.06 -1.86
CA ALA A 108 -12.12 -10.74 -1.61
C ALA A 108 -11.90 -9.75 -2.78
N GLY A 109 -11.21 -10.14 -3.86
CA GLY A 109 -11.04 -9.37 -5.09
C GLY A 109 -9.80 -8.47 -5.13
N ALA A 110 -8.86 -8.63 -4.22
CA ALA A 110 -7.60 -7.87 -4.25
C ALA A 110 -6.75 -8.25 -5.46
N ALA A 111 -6.25 -7.24 -6.17
CA ALA A 111 -5.34 -7.38 -7.31
C ALA A 111 -3.86 -7.36 -6.89
N GLY A 112 -3.58 -6.90 -5.71
CA GLY A 112 -2.26 -6.84 -5.08
C GLY A 112 -2.36 -6.58 -3.59
N LEU A 113 -1.21 -6.65 -2.92
CA LEU A 113 -1.11 -6.35 -1.50
C LEU A 113 0.22 -5.66 -1.16
N ASN A 114 0.24 -4.91 -0.04
CA ASN A 114 1.46 -4.67 0.71
C ASN A 114 1.56 -5.72 1.82
N ILE A 115 2.78 -6.17 2.13
CA ILE A 115 3.08 -6.97 3.31
C ILE A 115 4.42 -6.54 3.89
N GLU A 116 4.49 -6.33 5.21
CA GLU A 116 5.63 -5.71 5.89
C GLU A 116 6.38 -6.68 6.81
N ASP A 117 7.64 -6.34 7.11
CA ASP A 117 8.55 -7.15 7.90
C ASP A 117 8.73 -6.69 9.37
N SER A 118 8.06 -5.63 9.81
CA SER A 118 8.02 -5.21 11.20
C SER A 118 7.20 -6.19 12.07
N LEU A 119 7.60 -6.36 13.33
CA LEU A 119 6.84 -7.17 14.31
C LEU A 119 5.72 -6.36 14.97
N GLN A 120 5.89 -5.05 15.05
CA GLN A 120 4.94 -4.10 15.66
C GLN A 120 4.77 -2.89 14.72
N ALA A 121 4.93 -1.67 15.23
CA ALA A 121 5.01 -0.49 14.39
C ALA A 121 6.30 -0.48 13.56
N ALA A 122 6.31 0.23 12.44
CA ALA A 122 7.43 0.28 11.50
C ALA A 122 8.79 0.65 12.13
N SER A 123 8.79 1.40 13.24
CA SER A 123 10.01 1.73 14.01
C SER A 123 10.38 0.69 15.07
N GLY A 124 9.59 -0.38 15.19
CA GLY A 124 9.83 -1.45 16.15
C GLY A 124 10.85 -2.49 15.66
N PRO A 125 10.98 -3.60 16.40
CA PRO A 125 11.84 -4.69 15.99
C PRO A 125 11.34 -5.33 14.70
N LEU A 126 12.29 -5.75 13.86
CA LEU A 126 12.00 -6.48 12.63
C LEU A 126 11.84 -7.97 12.91
N ARG A 127 11.03 -8.61 12.10
CA ARG A 127 11.03 -10.06 11.96
C ARG A 127 12.38 -10.50 11.39
N ASP A 128 12.87 -11.68 11.80
CA ASP A 128 14.08 -12.23 11.18
C ASP A 128 13.91 -12.40 9.67
N LEU A 129 15.05 -12.36 8.95
CA LEU A 129 15.04 -12.33 7.50
C LEU A 129 14.38 -13.59 6.90
N GLU A 130 14.71 -14.77 7.40
CA GLU A 130 14.19 -16.03 6.83
C GLU A 130 12.68 -16.17 7.04
N SER A 131 12.17 -15.79 8.21
CA SER A 131 10.72 -15.73 8.44
C SER A 131 10.01 -14.71 7.55
N SER A 132 10.64 -13.57 7.28
CA SER A 132 10.09 -12.55 6.38
C SER A 132 10.06 -13.04 4.93
N VAL A 133 11.14 -13.65 4.46
CA VAL A 133 11.23 -14.27 3.13
C VAL A 133 10.19 -15.38 2.97
N ALA A 134 10.03 -16.25 3.97
CA ALA A 134 9.04 -17.33 3.95
C ALA A 134 7.59 -16.77 3.82
N ARG A 135 7.29 -15.61 4.42
CA ARG A 135 5.96 -14.97 4.33
C ARG A 135 5.69 -14.42 2.93
N ILE A 136 6.69 -13.81 2.28
CA ILE A 136 6.58 -13.37 0.87
C ILE A 136 6.37 -14.57 -0.05
N ALA A 137 7.17 -15.63 0.11
CA ALA A 137 7.02 -16.88 -0.65
C ALA A 137 5.64 -17.52 -0.45
N ALA A 138 5.11 -17.49 0.78
CA ALA A 138 3.77 -17.99 1.10
C ALA A 138 2.66 -17.17 0.40
N ALA A 139 2.80 -15.84 0.37
CA ALA A 139 1.88 -14.98 -0.36
C ALA A 139 1.91 -15.27 -1.87
N ARG A 140 3.11 -15.46 -2.46
CA ARG A 140 3.27 -15.86 -3.87
C ARG A 140 2.65 -17.24 -4.13
N ALA A 141 2.91 -18.22 -3.28
CA ALA A 141 2.34 -19.56 -3.42
C ALA A 141 0.80 -19.58 -3.35
N ALA A 142 0.18 -18.72 -2.53
CA ALA A 142 -1.27 -18.54 -2.51
C ALA A 142 -1.79 -18.00 -3.86
N ALA A 143 -1.10 -17.00 -4.41
CA ALA A 143 -1.44 -16.39 -5.69
C ALA A 143 -1.32 -17.39 -6.85
N ASP A 144 -0.23 -18.14 -6.89
CA ASP A 144 0.02 -19.17 -7.91
C ASP A 144 -1.04 -20.28 -7.84
N ALA A 145 -1.39 -20.75 -6.64
CA ALA A 145 -2.45 -21.74 -6.44
C ALA A 145 -3.83 -21.23 -6.89
N ALA A 146 -4.10 -19.93 -6.76
CA ALA A 146 -5.33 -19.30 -7.24
C ALA A 146 -5.31 -18.97 -8.75
N GLY A 147 -4.19 -19.12 -9.44
CA GLY A 147 -4.00 -18.69 -10.83
C GLY A 147 -4.08 -17.17 -11.02
N VAL A 148 -3.73 -16.39 -9.99
CA VAL A 148 -3.80 -14.93 -9.99
C VAL A 148 -2.40 -14.35 -9.90
N PRO A 149 -1.91 -13.55 -10.89
CA PRO A 149 -0.60 -12.91 -10.84
C PRO A 149 -0.61 -11.70 -9.89
N LEU A 150 -0.84 -11.98 -8.60
CA LEU A 150 -1.01 -10.98 -7.55
C LEU A 150 0.22 -10.06 -7.45
N ALA A 151 0.00 -8.74 -7.48
CA ALA A 151 1.07 -7.76 -7.30
C ALA A 151 1.45 -7.68 -5.81
N ILE A 152 2.57 -8.29 -5.44
CA ILE A 152 3.10 -8.30 -4.06
C ILE A 152 4.10 -7.15 -3.92
N ASN A 153 3.73 -6.12 -3.17
CA ASN A 153 4.57 -4.98 -2.85
C ASN A 153 5.17 -5.21 -1.45
N ALA A 154 6.34 -5.84 -1.39
CA ALA A 154 6.98 -6.22 -0.14
C ALA A 154 7.59 -4.98 0.54
N ARG A 155 7.10 -4.65 1.74
CA ARG A 155 7.55 -3.48 2.48
C ARG A 155 8.73 -3.84 3.38
N VAL A 156 9.78 -3.01 3.29
CA VAL A 156 11.01 -3.10 4.09
C VAL A 156 11.05 -1.95 5.08
N ASP A 157 10.92 -2.25 6.35
CA ASP A 157 10.95 -1.28 7.45
C ASP A 157 12.35 -1.12 8.09
N ALA A 158 13.37 -1.80 7.56
CA ALA A 158 14.72 -1.81 8.13
C ALA A 158 15.30 -0.42 8.35
N LEU A 159 15.16 0.51 7.39
CA LEU A 159 15.64 1.88 7.51
C LEU A 159 14.80 2.74 8.46
N VAL A 160 13.57 2.33 8.79
CA VAL A 160 12.77 2.99 9.82
C VAL A 160 13.23 2.55 11.20
N SER A 161 13.50 1.26 11.37
CA SER A 161 14.02 0.68 12.61
C SER A 161 15.47 1.12 12.88
N ASN A 162 16.33 1.04 11.85
CA ASN A 162 17.73 1.49 11.93
C ASN A 162 18.17 2.19 10.63
N PRO A 163 18.17 3.54 10.58
CA PRO A 163 18.56 4.29 9.38
C PRO A 163 19.98 4.04 8.87
N ALA A 164 20.87 3.49 9.71
CA ALA A 164 22.25 3.18 9.34
C ALA A 164 22.41 1.79 8.70
N ASP A 165 21.42 0.91 8.83
CA ASP A 165 21.49 -0.46 8.31
C ASP A 165 21.05 -0.55 6.82
N TRP A 166 21.81 0.13 5.97
CA TRP A 166 21.58 0.06 4.53
C TRP A 166 21.78 -1.35 3.96
N ALA A 167 22.82 -2.04 4.41
CA ALA A 167 23.16 -3.37 3.90
C ALA A 167 22.05 -4.39 4.21
N GLY A 168 21.57 -4.43 5.45
CA GLY A 168 20.46 -5.30 5.84
C GLY A 168 19.15 -4.94 5.15
N ALA A 169 18.88 -3.65 4.90
CA ALA A 169 17.71 -3.24 4.14
C ALA A 169 17.76 -3.73 2.68
N MET A 170 18.91 -3.63 2.02
CA MET A 170 19.10 -4.10 0.64
C MET A 170 19.08 -5.63 0.53
N GLU A 171 19.66 -6.32 1.51
CA GLU A 171 19.57 -7.78 1.59
C GLU A 171 18.12 -8.24 1.69
N ARG A 172 17.32 -7.64 2.58
CA ARG A 172 15.88 -7.93 2.69
C ARG A 172 15.15 -7.68 1.37
N ALA A 173 15.34 -6.50 0.78
CA ALA A 173 14.71 -6.10 -0.47
C ALA A 173 14.94 -7.13 -1.59
N ASN A 174 16.20 -7.51 -1.83
CA ASN A 174 16.54 -8.45 -2.90
C ASN A 174 16.07 -9.88 -2.58
N ARG A 175 16.17 -10.34 -1.33
CA ARG A 175 15.63 -11.64 -0.91
C ARG A 175 14.09 -11.71 -1.06
N TYR A 176 13.38 -10.60 -0.89
CA TYR A 176 11.91 -10.57 -1.11
C TYR A 176 11.57 -10.63 -2.61
N LEU A 177 12.36 -10.01 -3.48
CA LEU A 177 12.23 -10.18 -4.93
C LEU A 177 12.43 -11.64 -5.34
N ASP A 178 13.49 -12.27 -4.84
CA ASP A 178 13.79 -13.70 -5.08
C ASP A 178 12.66 -14.61 -4.57
N ALA A 179 11.97 -14.22 -3.49
CA ALA A 179 10.81 -14.92 -2.95
C ALA A 179 9.50 -14.67 -3.69
N GLY A 180 9.49 -13.85 -4.75
CA GLY A 180 8.37 -13.61 -5.61
C GLY A 180 7.62 -12.29 -5.38
N ALA A 181 8.22 -11.31 -4.67
CA ALA A 181 7.67 -9.96 -4.64
C ALA A 181 7.69 -9.34 -6.05
N THR A 182 6.66 -8.55 -6.37
CA THR A 182 6.55 -7.81 -7.63
C THR A 182 7.34 -6.50 -7.56
N SER A 183 7.37 -5.89 -6.41
CA SER A 183 8.04 -4.62 -6.13
C SER A 183 8.45 -4.55 -4.66
N ILE A 184 9.42 -3.68 -4.38
CA ILE A 184 9.88 -3.43 -3.01
C ILE A 184 9.40 -2.06 -2.55
N PHE A 185 8.67 -2.04 -1.44
CA PHE A 185 8.21 -0.81 -0.82
C PHE A 185 9.20 -0.35 0.25
N MET A 186 10.03 0.63 -0.15
CA MET A 186 11.04 1.21 0.74
C MET A 186 10.48 2.40 1.50
N LEU A 187 10.59 2.36 2.80
CA LEU A 187 10.36 3.52 3.65
C LEU A 187 11.68 4.27 3.92
N ARG A 188 11.55 5.55 4.26
CA ARG A 188 12.68 6.39 4.69
C ARG A 188 13.75 6.67 3.63
N LEU A 189 13.31 7.04 2.44
CA LEU A 189 14.15 7.58 1.38
C LEU A 189 13.90 9.11 1.19
N PRO A 190 14.27 9.96 2.16
CA PRO A 190 13.90 11.38 2.15
C PRO A 190 14.67 12.25 1.16
N THR A 191 15.76 11.76 0.55
CA THR A 191 16.61 12.52 -0.36
C THR A 191 16.77 11.83 -1.70
N GLU A 192 17.02 12.62 -2.76
CA GLU A 192 17.30 12.12 -4.11
C GLU A 192 18.42 11.08 -4.10
N GLY A 193 19.54 11.37 -3.44
CA GLY A 193 20.69 10.45 -3.38
C GLY A 193 20.37 9.10 -2.73
N LEU A 194 19.45 9.05 -1.74
CA LEU A 194 19.00 7.78 -1.16
C LEU A 194 18.05 7.04 -2.11
N VAL A 195 17.21 7.74 -2.86
CA VAL A 195 16.38 7.14 -3.90
C VAL A 195 17.24 6.55 -5.01
N GLU A 196 18.21 7.31 -5.52
CA GLU A 196 19.18 6.83 -6.54
C GLU A 196 19.92 5.59 -6.06
N ARG A 197 20.36 5.61 -4.81
CA ARG A 197 21.05 4.48 -4.21
C ARG A 197 20.13 3.25 -4.11
N ALA A 198 18.87 3.41 -3.70
CA ALA A 198 17.92 2.32 -3.62
C ALA A 198 17.62 1.72 -5.00
N ILE A 199 17.41 2.56 -6.02
CA ILE A 199 17.19 2.10 -7.42
C ILE A 199 18.39 1.32 -7.95
N ARG A 200 19.61 1.69 -7.60
CA ARG A 200 20.82 0.98 -8.03
C ARG A 200 21.01 -0.35 -7.29
N ASP A 201 20.73 -0.38 -5.99
CA ASP A 201 21.06 -1.50 -5.10
C ASP A 201 19.93 -2.55 -5.01
N ILE A 202 18.69 -2.22 -5.44
CA ILE A 202 17.53 -3.13 -5.50
C ILE A 202 17.34 -3.62 -6.94
N HIS A 203 17.27 -4.94 -7.13
CA HIS A 203 17.24 -5.60 -8.43
C HIS A 203 15.83 -5.72 -9.04
N GLY A 204 14.92 -4.78 -8.72
CA GLY A 204 13.54 -4.79 -9.21
C GLY A 204 12.81 -3.46 -8.99
N PRO A 205 11.52 -3.39 -9.32
CA PRO A 205 10.73 -2.17 -9.16
C PRO A 205 10.70 -1.67 -7.71
N VAL A 206 10.95 -0.37 -7.52
CA VAL A 206 10.93 0.28 -6.20
C VAL A 206 9.68 1.13 -6.05
N SER A 207 9.00 0.97 -4.93
CA SER A 207 7.84 1.70 -4.48
C SER A 207 8.20 2.56 -3.28
N VAL A 208 7.62 3.75 -3.19
CA VAL A 208 7.84 4.68 -2.07
C VAL A 208 6.54 5.29 -1.56
N ILE A 209 6.58 5.83 -0.35
CA ILE A 209 5.53 6.69 0.18
C ILE A 209 5.97 8.16 0.03
N SER A 210 5.08 9.01 -0.43
CA SER A 210 5.30 10.46 -0.55
C SER A 210 4.49 11.23 0.50
N ASN A 211 5.08 12.28 1.00
CA ASN A 211 4.51 13.24 1.93
C ASN A 211 5.05 14.65 1.61
N PRO A 212 4.61 15.74 2.28
CA PRO A 212 5.03 17.10 1.95
C PRO A 212 6.54 17.38 2.00
N THR A 213 7.32 16.53 2.68
CA THR A 213 8.79 16.69 2.80
C THR A 213 9.56 15.69 1.94
N SER A 214 8.89 14.87 1.16
CA SER A 214 9.52 13.87 0.26
C SER A 214 10.08 14.52 -1.00
N VAL A 215 10.94 13.78 -1.70
CA VAL A 215 11.33 14.10 -3.09
C VAL A 215 10.08 14.28 -3.96
N SER A 216 10.08 15.27 -4.85
CA SER A 216 8.91 15.58 -5.68
C SER A 216 8.51 14.41 -6.58
N LEU A 217 7.21 14.25 -6.87
CA LEU A 217 6.71 13.16 -7.72
C LEU A 217 7.39 13.13 -9.09
N LYS A 218 7.63 14.31 -9.68
CA LYS A 218 8.33 14.43 -10.96
C LYS A 218 9.75 13.87 -10.85
N LYS A 219 10.48 14.25 -9.79
CA LYS A 219 11.85 13.78 -9.58
C LYS A 219 11.90 12.29 -9.26
N LEU A 220 10.95 11.75 -8.50
CA LEU A 220 10.82 10.31 -8.26
C LEU A 220 10.66 9.54 -9.58
N ALA A 221 9.86 10.05 -10.52
CA ALA A 221 9.73 9.47 -11.85
C ALA A 221 11.05 9.50 -12.63
N GLU A 222 11.73 10.66 -12.66
CA GLU A 222 13.03 10.83 -13.32
C GLU A 222 14.10 9.87 -12.77
N LEU A 223 14.07 9.60 -11.47
CA LEU A 223 14.98 8.69 -10.78
C LEU A 223 14.65 7.20 -11.03
N GLY A 224 13.49 6.86 -11.59
CA GLY A 224 13.16 5.48 -11.91
C GLY A 224 12.28 4.78 -10.87
N ILE A 225 11.60 5.50 -9.97
CA ILE A 225 10.59 4.91 -9.08
C ILE A 225 9.45 4.31 -9.92
N ALA A 226 8.95 3.15 -9.50
CA ALA A 226 7.91 2.41 -10.19
C ALA A 226 6.51 2.62 -9.58
N ARG A 227 6.41 2.99 -8.30
CA ARG A 227 5.14 3.25 -7.62
C ARG A 227 5.31 4.28 -6.52
N VAL A 228 4.32 5.17 -6.40
CA VAL A 228 4.22 6.14 -5.30
C VAL A 228 2.85 6.05 -4.66
N SER A 229 2.80 5.97 -3.34
CA SER A 229 1.60 6.04 -2.51
C SER A 229 1.72 7.16 -1.48
N PHE A 230 0.64 7.45 -0.74
CA PHE A 230 0.57 8.57 0.21
C PHE A 230 0.21 8.12 1.63
N GLY A 231 -0.03 6.81 1.84
CA GLY A 231 -0.39 6.25 3.13
C GLY A 231 -1.59 6.97 3.77
N PRO A 232 -1.51 7.35 5.05
CA PRO A 232 -2.60 8.06 5.73
C PRO A 232 -2.75 9.54 5.32
N GLY A 233 -1.86 10.06 4.47
CA GLY A 233 -1.84 11.49 4.10
C GLY A 233 -3.15 11.96 3.46
N VAL A 234 -3.77 11.14 2.60
CA VAL A 234 -5.04 11.46 1.94
C VAL A 234 -6.18 11.54 2.95
N LEU A 235 -6.25 10.61 3.91
CA LEU A 235 -7.20 10.71 5.02
C LEU A 235 -6.97 12.01 5.80
N GLY A 236 -5.71 12.34 6.12
CA GLY A 236 -5.36 13.58 6.82
C GLY A 236 -5.87 14.83 6.11
N LEU A 237 -5.72 14.91 4.77
CA LEU A 237 -6.26 16.00 3.97
C LEU A 237 -7.80 16.08 4.08
N THR A 238 -8.49 14.97 3.95
CA THR A 238 -9.96 14.89 4.04
C THR A 238 -10.44 15.32 5.43
N LEU A 239 -9.81 14.84 6.50
CA LEU A 239 -10.17 15.22 7.87
C LEU A 239 -9.89 16.70 8.16
N ALA A 240 -8.83 17.27 7.59
CA ALA A 240 -8.53 18.70 7.74
C ALA A 240 -9.63 19.56 7.09
N HIS A 241 -10.09 19.19 5.89
CA HIS A 241 -11.22 19.87 5.22
C HIS A 241 -12.52 19.73 6.01
N LEU A 242 -12.85 18.52 6.47
CA LEU A 242 -14.03 18.29 7.30
C LEU A 242 -14.00 19.12 8.58
N LYS A 243 -12.87 19.17 9.28
CA LYS A 243 -12.68 19.98 10.48
C LYS A 243 -12.87 21.46 10.20
N LYS A 244 -12.29 21.99 9.10
CA LYS A 244 -12.44 23.38 8.69
C LYS A 244 -13.91 23.72 8.43
N ALA A 245 -14.62 22.89 7.66
CA ALA A 245 -16.05 23.09 7.40
C ALA A 245 -16.86 23.05 8.69
N ALA A 246 -16.64 22.09 9.57
CA ALA A 246 -17.34 22.00 10.86
C ALA A 246 -17.16 23.25 11.72
N ILE A 247 -15.94 23.81 11.81
CA ILE A 247 -15.66 25.04 12.55
C ILE A 247 -16.46 26.21 11.98
N THR A 248 -16.48 26.39 10.65
CA THR A 248 -17.20 27.48 9.98
C THR A 248 -18.71 27.37 10.21
N LEU A 249 -19.28 26.17 9.96
CA LEU A 249 -20.72 25.94 10.06
C LEU A 249 -21.24 26.06 11.50
N THR A 250 -20.50 25.53 12.49
CA THR A 250 -20.93 25.64 13.90
C THR A 250 -20.81 27.06 14.46
N ALA A 251 -20.01 27.93 13.84
CA ALA A 251 -19.93 29.36 14.14
C ALA A 251 -20.97 30.21 13.38
N LEU A 252 -21.97 29.61 12.74
CA LEU A 252 -22.96 30.28 11.89
C LEU A 252 -22.35 31.04 10.70
N GLY A 253 -21.20 30.56 10.21
CA GLY A 253 -20.58 31.07 8.99
C GLY A 253 -21.25 30.52 7.73
N ASP A 254 -20.87 31.07 6.58
CA ASP A 254 -21.41 30.65 5.27
C ASP A 254 -20.96 29.22 4.93
N TYR A 255 -21.82 28.51 4.20
CA TYR A 255 -21.47 27.18 3.66
C TYR A 255 -20.33 27.34 2.62
N PRO A 256 -19.23 26.61 2.74
CA PRO A 256 -18.10 26.76 1.83
C PRO A 256 -18.41 26.13 0.46
N GLU A 257 -18.90 26.89 -0.48
CA GLU A 257 -19.31 26.43 -1.82
C GLU A 257 -18.17 25.70 -2.55
N GLU A 258 -16.92 26.20 -2.41
CA GLU A 258 -15.73 25.59 -3.05
C GLU A 258 -15.38 24.19 -2.53
N LEU A 259 -15.99 23.78 -1.42
CA LEU A 259 -15.79 22.44 -0.83
C LEU A 259 -16.97 21.51 -1.10
N GLY A 260 -17.96 21.96 -1.88
CA GLY A 260 -19.12 21.18 -2.26
C GLY A 260 -18.73 19.98 -3.10
N PHE A 261 -19.35 18.83 -2.85
CA PHE A 261 -19.22 17.62 -3.64
C PHE A 261 -20.55 17.35 -4.36
N GLU A 262 -20.49 17.10 -5.67
CA GLU A 262 -21.65 16.68 -6.46
C GLU A 262 -21.84 15.16 -6.30
N TYR A 263 -23.05 14.75 -5.85
CA TYR A 263 -23.41 13.34 -5.60
C TYR A 263 -23.88 12.61 -6.87
#